data_533662314e972132d1e7c51970dce8fa
#
_entry.id   533662314e972132d1e7c51970dce8fa
#
_cell.length_a   1.000
_cell.length_b   1.000
_cell.length_c   1.000
_cell.angle_alpha   90.00
_cell.angle_beta   90.00
_cell.angle_gamma   90.00
#
_symmetry.space_group_name_H-M   'P 1'
#
loop_
_entity.id
_entity.type
_entity.pdbx_description
1 polymer ?
#
loop_
_entity_poly.entity_id
_entity_poly.type
_entity_poly.pdbx_seq_one_letter_code
_entity_poly.pdbx_strand_id
1 'polypeptide(L)'
;ASGANVNALVLDTEVYSNTGGQASKATPMAAVAQFAAGGKPMPKKDLSMIAMTYGNIYVARVSLANPAQCVKAFLEADAYDGPSLIIAYSHCIAHGINMTTAVDNCKRAVNSGYFPLFRFDPRLAAEGKNPLQLDSKPPSIAFEEFANSENRFRVLKKNNPEQAEQLSPSHREARPGTGCRHRASGPRRW
;
A
#
# COMPACT_ATOMS: atom_id res chain seq x y z
N ALA A 1 -2.96 -6.30 19.23
CA ALA A 1 -4.09 -5.53 19.80
C ALA A 1 -4.23 -5.72 21.30
N SER A 2 -3.08 -5.88 22.00
CA SER A 2 -3.05 -6.02 23.47
C SER A 2 -3.46 -4.75 24.23
N GLY A 3 -3.59 -3.60 23.55
CA GLY A 3 -3.80 -2.29 24.16
C GLY A 3 -2.51 -1.64 24.71
N ALA A 4 -1.36 -2.32 24.59
CA ALA A 4 -0.10 -1.74 25.02
C ALA A 4 0.29 -0.53 24.14
N ASN A 5 0.86 0.49 24.74
CA ASN A 5 1.38 1.66 24.04
C ASN A 5 2.70 1.28 23.36
N VAL A 6 2.61 0.89 22.08
CA VAL A 6 3.73 0.43 21.26
C VAL A 6 3.58 0.96 19.83
N ASN A 7 4.62 1.59 19.32
CA ASN A 7 4.70 2.05 17.94
C ASN A 7 5.45 1.02 17.09
N ALA A 8 4.79 0.44 16.10
CA ALA A 8 5.36 -0.48 15.13
C ALA A 8 5.53 0.20 13.78
N LEU A 9 6.77 0.21 13.24
CA LEU A 9 7.07 0.67 11.89
C LEU A 9 7.32 -0.54 10.98
N VAL A 10 6.56 -0.65 9.91
CA VAL A 10 6.77 -1.62 8.83
C VAL A 10 7.38 -0.91 7.62
N LEU A 11 8.59 -1.29 7.24
CA LEU A 11 9.19 -0.91 5.97
C LEU A 11 8.70 -1.90 4.90
N ASP A 12 7.67 -1.50 4.15
CA ASP A 12 7.03 -2.37 3.18
C ASP A 12 7.79 -2.38 1.85
N THR A 13 8.77 -3.27 1.76
CA THR A 13 9.55 -3.54 0.54
C THR A 13 8.83 -4.46 -0.44
N GLU A 14 7.65 -4.98 -0.06
CA GLU A 14 6.80 -5.84 -0.89
C GLU A 14 7.41 -7.18 -1.33
N VAL A 15 8.58 -7.52 -0.79
CA VAL A 15 9.27 -8.80 -1.01
C VAL A 15 10.05 -9.19 0.25
N TYR A 16 10.53 -10.42 0.34
CA TYR A 16 11.56 -10.81 1.29
C TYR A 16 12.93 -10.31 0.79
N SER A 17 13.25 -9.04 1.06
CA SER A 17 14.43 -8.37 0.48
C SER A 17 15.76 -8.93 0.99
N ASN A 18 15.86 -9.26 2.29
CA ASN A 18 17.10 -9.76 2.91
C ASN A 18 17.59 -11.08 2.30
N THR A 19 16.67 -11.95 1.91
CA THR A 19 16.97 -13.30 1.44
C THR A 19 17.01 -13.41 -0.08
N GLY A 20 16.88 -12.30 -0.80
CA GLY A 20 17.10 -12.23 -2.24
C GLY A 20 15.84 -11.99 -3.08
N GLY A 21 14.78 -11.41 -2.53
CA GLY A 21 13.64 -10.94 -3.32
C GLY A 21 12.58 -11.99 -3.60
N GLN A 22 12.36 -12.93 -2.67
CA GLN A 22 11.27 -13.90 -2.78
C GLN A 22 9.91 -13.24 -2.64
N ALA A 23 8.94 -13.80 -3.35
CA ALA A 23 7.54 -13.38 -3.24
C ALA A 23 7.01 -13.58 -1.82
N SER A 24 6.35 -12.56 -1.29
CA SER A 24 5.65 -12.60 -0.01
C SER A 24 4.16 -12.35 -0.20
N LYS A 25 3.38 -12.37 0.88
CA LYS A 25 1.98 -11.92 0.84
C LYS A 25 1.85 -10.42 0.58
N ALA A 26 2.90 -9.63 0.86
CA ALA A 26 2.97 -8.21 0.55
C ALA A 26 3.35 -7.91 -0.90
N THR A 27 3.84 -8.90 -1.66
CA THR A 27 4.17 -8.72 -3.08
C THR A 27 2.90 -8.43 -3.88
N PRO A 28 2.89 -7.37 -4.71
CA PRO A 28 1.73 -7.03 -5.51
C PRO A 28 1.47 -8.06 -6.60
N MET A 29 0.22 -8.12 -7.03
CA MET A 29 -0.18 -8.94 -8.17
C MET A 29 0.55 -8.49 -9.43
N ALA A 30 0.85 -9.42 -10.32
CA ALA A 30 1.63 -9.26 -11.55
C ALA A 30 3.14 -8.98 -11.35
N ALA A 31 3.60 -8.70 -10.14
CA ALA A 31 5.03 -8.52 -9.91
C ALA A 31 5.78 -9.86 -10.00
N VAL A 32 6.86 -9.88 -10.78
CA VAL A 32 7.82 -10.98 -10.83
C VAL A 32 8.73 -10.91 -9.61
N ALA A 33 8.93 -12.03 -8.95
CA ALA A 33 9.83 -12.20 -7.82
C ALA A 33 10.34 -13.65 -7.80
N GLN A 34 11.33 -13.97 -6.95
CA GLN A 34 11.69 -15.36 -6.73
C GLN A 34 10.46 -16.15 -6.23
N PHE A 35 10.25 -17.35 -6.73
CA PHE A 35 9.06 -18.20 -6.57
C PHE A 35 7.76 -17.64 -7.18
N ALA A 36 7.86 -16.57 -7.98
CA ALA A 36 6.76 -16.01 -8.76
C ALA A 36 7.25 -15.51 -10.13
N ALA A 37 7.92 -16.38 -10.88
CA ALA A 37 8.52 -16.04 -12.18
C ALA A 37 7.48 -15.65 -13.24
N GLY A 38 6.26 -16.22 -13.15
CA GLY A 38 5.11 -15.86 -14.00
C GLY A 38 4.30 -14.68 -13.48
N GLY A 39 4.84 -13.90 -12.55
CA GLY A 39 4.09 -12.86 -11.84
C GLY A 39 3.22 -13.44 -10.71
N LYS A 40 3.11 -12.73 -9.60
CA LYS A 40 2.29 -13.18 -8.49
C LYS A 40 0.80 -13.16 -8.86
N PRO A 41 0.07 -14.28 -8.75
CA PRO A 41 -1.31 -14.36 -9.19
C PRO A 41 -2.32 -13.78 -8.18
N MET A 42 -1.91 -13.64 -6.91
CA MET A 42 -2.76 -13.19 -5.83
C MET A 42 -2.52 -11.71 -5.50
N PRO A 43 -3.55 -10.95 -5.09
CA PRO A 43 -3.39 -9.58 -4.67
C PRO A 43 -2.48 -9.45 -3.44
N LYS A 44 -1.94 -8.25 -3.26
CA LYS A 44 -1.23 -7.85 -2.05
C LYS A 44 -2.14 -7.96 -0.84
N LYS A 45 -1.64 -8.55 0.25
CA LYS A 45 -2.31 -8.51 1.55
C LYS A 45 -2.31 -7.07 2.08
N ASP A 46 -3.48 -6.55 2.39
CA ASP A 46 -3.62 -5.24 3.00
C ASP A 46 -3.49 -5.31 4.52
N LEU A 47 -2.28 -5.08 5.02
CA LEU A 47 -1.99 -5.11 6.45
C LEU A 47 -2.67 -3.94 7.18
N SER A 48 -2.84 -2.81 6.54
CA SER A 48 -3.52 -1.65 7.12
C SER A 48 -4.99 -1.94 7.38
N MET A 49 -5.69 -2.52 6.40
CA MET A 49 -7.09 -2.92 6.58
C MET A 49 -7.25 -3.93 7.72
N ILE A 50 -6.37 -4.92 7.80
CA ILE A 50 -6.39 -5.90 8.89
C ILE A 50 -6.20 -5.22 10.24
N ALA A 51 -5.26 -4.28 10.36
CA ALA A 51 -5.04 -3.57 11.61
C ALA A 51 -6.21 -2.67 12.00
N MET A 52 -6.82 -1.98 11.03
CA MET A 52 -7.99 -1.13 11.28
C MET A 52 -9.21 -1.91 11.80
N THR A 53 -9.36 -3.20 11.45
CA THR A 53 -10.49 -4.02 11.95
C THR A 53 -10.47 -4.25 13.47
N TYR A 54 -9.33 -4.05 14.13
CA TYR A 54 -9.27 -4.12 15.59
C TYR A 54 -9.94 -2.92 16.28
N GLY A 55 -10.10 -1.79 15.59
CA GLY A 55 -10.80 -0.62 16.09
C GLY A 55 -10.04 0.23 17.13
N ASN A 56 -8.96 -0.30 17.71
CA ASN A 56 -8.16 0.35 18.76
C ASN A 56 -6.69 0.52 18.37
N ILE A 57 -6.36 0.45 17.08
CA ILE A 57 -5.00 0.63 16.57
C ILE A 57 -4.96 1.91 15.73
N TYR A 58 -4.05 2.83 16.05
CA TYR A 58 -3.72 3.90 15.13
C TYR A 58 -3.00 3.31 13.93
N VAL A 59 -3.43 3.63 12.70
CA VAL A 59 -2.83 3.08 11.48
C VAL A 59 -2.51 4.20 10.51
N ALA A 60 -1.27 4.23 10.00
CA ALA A 60 -0.89 5.17 8.94
C ALA A 60 -0.17 4.46 7.79
N ARG A 61 -0.47 4.90 6.55
CA ARG A 61 0.35 4.59 5.38
C ARG A 61 1.11 5.84 4.98
N VAL A 62 2.43 5.73 4.90
CA VAL A 62 3.34 6.86 4.67
C VAL A 62 4.32 6.56 3.54
N SER A 63 4.89 7.60 2.96
CA SER A 63 5.93 7.46 1.93
C SER A 63 6.83 8.69 1.91
N LEU A 64 8.09 8.52 1.56
CA LEU A 64 9.02 9.61 1.28
C LEU A 64 8.56 10.53 0.13
N ALA A 65 7.52 10.14 -0.60
CA ALA A 65 6.82 11.02 -1.54
C ALA A 65 6.24 12.28 -0.87
N ASN A 66 5.87 12.18 0.41
CA ASN A 66 5.34 13.28 1.21
C ASN A 66 5.96 13.27 2.62
N PRO A 67 7.15 13.86 2.81
CA PRO A 67 7.82 13.88 4.12
C PRO A 67 7.00 14.56 5.23
N ALA A 68 6.26 15.60 4.90
CA ALA A 68 5.43 16.32 5.88
C ALA A 68 4.31 15.41 6.44
N GLN A 69 3.67 14.61 5.59
CA GLN A 69 2.69 13.61 6.01
C GLN A 69 3.34 12.50 6.86
N CYS A 70 4.57 12.07 6.51
CA CYS A 70 5.33 11.14 7.33
C CYS A 70 5.50 11.67 8.75
N VAL A 71 6.07 12.88 8.89
CA VAL A 71 6.31 13.49 10.21
C VAL A 71 5.02 13.60 11.00
N LYS A 72 3.94 14.05 10.36
CA LYS A 72 2.63 14.16 11.01
C LYS A 72 2.12 12.81 11.52
N ALA A 73 2.23 11.75 10.71
CA ALA A 73 1.80 10.41 11.10
C ALA A 73 2.60 9.86 12.29
N PHE A 74 3.91 10.12 12.33
CA PHE A 74 4.74 9.71 13.47
C PHE A 74 4.38 10.48 14.75
N LEU A 75 4.16 11.79 14.66
CA LEU A 75 3.76 12.60 15.83
C LEU A 75 2.38 12.16 16.37
N GLU A 76 1.43 11.85 15.50
CA GLU A 76 0.12 11.36 15.90
C GLU A 76 0.20 9.95 16.52
N ALA A 77 1.05 9.08 15.99
CA ALA A 77 1.30 7.75 16.54
C ALA A 77 1.95 7.81 17.93
N ASP A 78 2.90 8.73 18.13
CA ASP A 78 3.58 8.94 19.40
C ASP A 78 2.61 9.50 20.47
N ALA A 79 1.70 10.38 20.06
CA ALA A 79 0.67 10.95 20.91
C ALA A 79 -0.54 10.03 21.16
N TYR A 80 -0.58 8.86 20.52
CA TYR A 80 -1.67 7.88 20.68
C TYR A 80 -1.37 6.95 21.86
N ASP A 81 -2.21 6.97 22.88
CA ASP A 81 -2.10 6.07 24.03
C ASP A 81 -2.67 4.68 23.69
N GLY A 82 -1.90 3.90 22.97
CA GLY A 82 -2.28 2.58 22.49
C GLY A 82 -1.35 2.06 21.39
N PRO A 83 -1.67 0.92 20.78
CA PRO A 83 -0.85 0.36 19.72
C PRO A 83 -0.99 1.18 18.44
N SER A 84 0.15 1.48 17.80
CA SER A 84 0.22 2.17 16.51
C SER A 84 0.94 1.34 15.48
N LEU A 85 0.48 1.38 14.24
CA LEU A 85 1.09 0.72 13.10
C LEU A 85 1.31 1.72 11.95
N ILE A 86 2.56 2.01 11.66
CA ILE A 86 2.95 2.84 10.51
C ILE A 86 3.51 1.94 9.43
N ILE A 87 2.92 1.99 8.23
CA ILE A 87 3.35 1.23 7.06
C ILE A 87 3.96 2.20 6.06
N ALA A 88 5.28 2.15 5.94
CA ALA A 88 6.04 3.00 5.03
C ALA A 88 6.34 2.27 3.72
N TYR A 89 5.89 2.82 2.58
CA TYR A 89 6.34 2.33 1.28
C TYR A 89 7.86 2.45 1.18
N SER A 90 8.53 1.33 1.04
CA SER A 90 9.97 1.27 0.93
C SER A 90 10.38 0.74 -0.44
N HIS A 91 11.03 1.59 -1.23
CA HIS A 91 11.67 1.15 -2.47
C HIS A 91 12.77 0.11 -2.16
N CYS A 92 12.98 -0.81 -3.10
CA CYS A 92 13.93 -1.91 -2.93
C CYS A 92 14.66 -2.20 -4.24
N ILE A 93 15.91 -2.64 -4.15
CA ILE A 93 16.68 -3.10 -5.32
C ILE A 93 15.99 -4.26 -6.05
N ALA A 94 15.25 -5.09 -5.32
CA ALA A 94 14.47 -6.20 -5.89
C ALA A 94 13.31 -5.74 -6.81
N HIS A 95 12.91 -4.46 -6.74
CA HIS A 95 11.95 -3.89 -7.69
C HIS A 95 12.58 -3.67 -9.08
N GLY A 96 13.92 -3.68 -9.16
CA GLY A 96 14.67 -3.44 -10.39
C GLY A 96 14.55 -1.98 -10.86
N ILE A 97 14.65 -1.04 -9.91
CA ILE A 97 14.67 0.41 -10.15
C ILE A 97 16.09 0.96 -10.11
N ASN A 98 16.28 2.14 -10.69
CA ASN A 98 17.48 2.92 -10.43
C ASN A 98 17.37 3.56 -9.04
N MET A 99 18.24 3.15 -8.11
CA MET A 99 18.20 3.61 -6.72
C MET A 99 18.52 5.10 -6.57
N THR A 100 19.17 5.73 -7.53
CA THR A 100 19.41 7.20 -7.50
C THR A 100 18.12 7.99 -7.67
N THR A 101 17.08 7.40 -8.27
CA THR A 101 15.75 7.99 -8.47
C THR A 101 14.67 7.34 -7.61
N ALA A 102 15.06 6.69 -6.52
CA ALA A 102 14.15 5.91 -5.68
C ALA A 102 13.03 6.78 -5.06
N VAL A 103 13.32 8.02 -4.67
CA VAL A 103 12.30 8.94 -4.15
C VAL A 103 11.27 9.32 -5.21
N ASP A 104 11.70 9.49 -6.47
CA ASP A 104 10.77 9.76 -7.57
C ASP A 104 9.90 8.54 -7.88
N ASN A 105 10.43 7.33 -7.70
CA ASN A 105 9.62 6.12 -7.78
C ASN A 105 8.55 6.06 -6.67
N CYS A 106 8.90 6.47 -5.44
CA CYS A 106 7.91 6.62 -4.36
C CYS A 106 6.81 7.63 -4.73
N LYS A 107 7.18 8.77 -5.35
CA LYS A 107 6.19 9.75 -5.83
C LYS A 107 5.27 9.15 -6.90
N ARG A 108 5.81 8.39 -7.86
CA ARG A 108 4.99 7.70 -8.87
C ARG A 108 4.03 6.68 -8.23
N ALA A 109 4.48 5.90 -7.25
CA ALA A 109 3.63 4.96 -6.53
C ALA A 109 2.44 5.65 -5.85
N VAL A 110 2.65 6.84 -5.25
CA VAL A 110 1.59 7.62 -4.62
C VAL A 110 0.70 8.29 -5.67
N ASN A 111 1.28 8.93 -6.67
CA ASN A 111 0.56 9.69 -7.68
C ASN A 111 -0.27 8.83 -8.64
N SER A 112 0.09 7.55 -8.80
CA SER A 112 -0.71 6.57 -9.56
C SER A 112 -1.85 5.96 -8.74
N GLY A 113 -1.98 6.31 -7.45
CA GLY A 113 -2.94 5.67 -6.55
C GLY A 113 -2.57 4.24 -6.14
N TYR A 114 -1.41 3.73 -6.57
CA TYR A 114 -0.93 2.40 -6.18
C TYR A 114 -0.70 2.28 -4.67
N PHE A 115 -0.12 3.32 -4.07
CA PHE A 115 0.11 3.39 -2.63
C PHE A 115 -0.51 4.66 -2.04
N PRO A 116 -1.83 4.68 -1.78
CA PRO A 116 -2.49 5.84 -1.20
C PRO A 116 -2.01 6.07 0.23
N LEU A 117 -1.75 7.34 0.58
CA LEU A 117 -1.36 7.77 1.91
C LEU A 117 -2.62 8.10 2.71
N PHE A 118 -2.68 7.65 3.95
CA PHE A 118 -3.78 7.93 4.85
C PHE A 118 -3.36 7.75 6.31
N ARG A 119 -4.20 8.25 7.22
CA ARG A 119 -4.13 8.03 8.66
C ARG A 119 -5.50 7.58 9.15
N PHE A 120 -5.51 6.61 10.04
CA PHE A 120 -6.69 6.15 10.75
C PHE A 120 -6.46 6.34 12.24
N ASP A 121 -7.22 7.25 12.82
CA ASP A 121 -7.14 7.57 14.25
C ASP A 121 -8.45 7.15 14.96
N PRO A 122 -8.43 6.08 15.77
CA PRO A 122 -9.62 5.61 16.47
C PRO A 122 -10.27 6.64 17.38
N ARG A 123 -9.50 7.61 17.91
CA ARG A 123 -10.01 8.67 18.80
C ARG A 123 -11.08 9.51 18.12
N LEU A 124 -10.97 9.73 16.81
CA LEU A 124 -11.93 10.52 16.04
C LEU A 124 -13.32 9.87 16.00
N ALA A 125 -13.41 8.54 16.04
CA ALA A 125 -14.69 7.85 16.10
C ALA A 125 -15.46 8.18 17.39
N ALA A 126 -14.75 8.31 18.53
CA ALA A 126 -15.34 8.71 19.79
C ALA A 126 -15.87 10.18 19.76
N GLU A 127 -15.31 11.01 18.87
CA GLU A 127 -15.76 12.38 18.64
C GLU A 127 -16.87 12.48 17.57
N GLY A 128 -17.37 11.35 17.05
CA GLY A 128 -18.35 11.31 15.97
C GLY A 128 -17.80 11.71 14.59
N LYS A 129 -16.47 11.75 14.44
CA LYS A 129 -15.77 12.08 13.20
C LYS A 129 -15.34 10.81 12.46
N ASN A 130 -15.07 10.93 11.16
CA ASN A 130 -14.51 9.83 10.38
C ASN A 130 -13.07 9.55 10.86
N PRO A 131 -12.76 8.35 11.38
CA PRO A 131 -11.41 8.01 11.81
C PRO A 131 -10.42 7.92 10.64
N LEU A 132 -10.88 7.62 9.42
CA LEU A 132 -10.04 7.53 8.23
C LEU A 132 -9.89 8.90 7.56
N GLN A 133 -8.66 9.37 7.49
CA GLN A 133 -8.26 10.61 6.83
C GLN A 133 -7.38 10.27 5.61
N LEU A 134 -7.91 10.45 4.41
CA LEU A 134 -7.14 10.26 3.18
C LEU A 134 -6.25 11.47 2.94
N ASP A 135 -4.93 11.26 2.92
CA ASP A 135 -3.92 12.30 2.71
C ASP A 135 -3.47 12.40 1.23
N SER A 136 -3.68 11.35 0.45
CA SER A 136 -3.41 11.35 -0.99
C SER A 136 -4.48 12.12 -1.74
N LYS A 137 -4.03 12.85 -2.76
CA LYS A 137 -4.90 13.40 -3.80
C LYS A 137 -5.39 12.27 -4.73
N PRO A 138 -6.44 12.49 -5.53
CA PRO A 138 -6.79 11.58 -6.61
C PRO A 138 -5.59 11.30 -7.52
N PRO A 139 -5.49 10.11 -8.13
CA PRO A 139 -4.41 9.77 -9.04
C PRO A 139 -4.23 10.81 -10.14
N SER A 140 -2.98 11.23 -10.37
CA SER A 140 -2.60 12.21 -11.39
C SER A 140 -1.82 11.60 -12.56
N ILE A 141 -1.40 10.33 -12.42
CA ILE A 141 -0.76 9.53 -13.47
C ILE A 141 -1.42 8.16 -13.54
N ALA A 142 -1.32 7.51 -14.69
CA ALA A 142 -1.82 6.15 -14.86
C ALA A 142 -0.96 5.13 -14.07
N PHE A 143 -1.59 4.02 -13.64
CA PHE A 143 -0.87 2.94 -12.96
C PHE A 143 0.26 2.37 -13.84
N GLU A 144 0.05 2.29 -15.14
CA GLU A 144 1.01 1.79 -16.11
C GLU A 144 2.30 2.63 -16.15
N GLU A 145 2.22 3.91 -15.88
CA GLU A 145 3.40 4.80 -15.81
C GLU A 145 4.28 4.42 -14.62
N PHE A 146 3.67 4.15 -13.46
CA PHE A 146 4.38 3.63 -12.30
C PHE A 146 4.92 2.22 -12.57
N ALA A 147 4.09 1.29 -13.03
CA ALA A 147 4.47 -0.11 -13.27
C ALA A 147 5.62 -0.24 -14.28
N ASN A 148 5.61 0.58 -15.33
CA ASN A 148 6.68 0.59 -16.33
C ASN A 148 8.00 1.17 -15.79
N SER A 149 8.02 1.83 -14.65
CA SER A 149 9.26 2.28 -14.00
C SER A 149 9.97 1.17 -13.23
N GLU A 150 9.29 0.06 -12.94
CA GLU A 150 9.82 -1.06 -12.16
C GLU A 150 10.02 -2.32 -13.00
N ASN A 151 11.22 -2.90 -12.94
CA ASN A 151 11.53 -4.08 -13.74
C ASN A 151 10.68 -5.30 -13.38
N ARG A 152 10.25 -5.42 -12.12
CA ARG A 152 9.39 -6.53 -11.66
C ARG A 152 8.05 -6.64 -12.40
N PHE A 153 7.53 -5.54 -12.95
CA PHE A 153 6.33 -5.54 -13.80
C PHE A 153 6.69 -5.63 -15.28
N ARG A 154 7.76 -4.94 -15.71
CA ARG A 154 8.20 -4.94 -17.11
C ARG A 154 8.59 -6.33 -17.61
N VAL A 155 9.26 -7.13 -16.77
CA VAL A 155 9.68 -8.49 -17.10
C VAL A 155 8.48 -9.37 -17.44
N LEU A 156 7.40 -9.30 -16.67
CA LEU A 156 6.20 -10.07 -16.98
C LEU A 156 5.59 -9.64 -18.30
N LYS A 157 5.45 -8.34 -18.54
CA LYS A 157 4.90 -7.80 -19.79
C LYS A 157 5.71 -8.19 -21.01
N LYS A 158 7.05 -8.29 -20.86
CA LYS A 158 7.95 -8.71 -21.95
C LYS A 158 7.87 -10.22 -22.22
N ASN A 159 7.87 -11.03 -21.15
CA ASN A 159 8.01 -12.49 -21.26
C ASN A 159 6.67 -13.21 -21.47
N ASN A 160 5.58 -12.66 -20.92
CA ASN A 160 4.23 -13.21 -21.04
C ASN A 160 3.19 -12.08 -21.07
N PRO A 161 2.97 -11.43 -22.23
CA PRO A 161 2.04 -10.30 -22.34
C PRO A 161 0.60 -10.67 -21.97
N GLU A 162 0.14 -11.86 -22.36
CA GLU A 162 -1.22 -12.32 -22.07
C GLU A 162 -1.46 -12.43 -20.55
N GLN A 163 -0.52 -13.02 -19.83
CA GLN A 163 -0.61 -13.12 -18.37
C GLN A 163 -0.47 -11.76 -17.68
N ALA A 164 0.36 -10.87 -18.23
CA ALA A 164 0.49 -9.51 -17.73
C ALA A 164 -0.84 -8.75 -17.83
N GLU A 165 -1.56 -8.92 -18.92
CA GLU A 165 -2.90 -8.34 -19.13
C GLU A 165 -3.93 -8.94 -18.15
N GLN A 166 -3.98 -10.27 -18.04
CA GLN A 166 -4.89 -10.96 -17.10
C GLN A 166 -4.68 -10.58 -15.63
N LEU A 167 -3.44 -10.30 -15.24
CA LEU A 167 -3.07 -9.92 -13.89
C LEU A 167 -3.08 -8.40 -13.67
N SER A 168 -3.28 -7.60 -14.71
CA SER A 168 -3.33 -6.13 -14.59
C SER A 168 -4.51 -5.70 -13.70
N PRO A 169 -4.31 -4.72 -12.79
CA PRO A 169 -5.39 -4.16 -11.99
C PRO A 169 -6.55 -3.61 -12.83
N SER A 170 -6.26 -3.00 -13.98
CA SER A 170 -7.27 -2.47 -14.91
C SER A 170 -8.23 -3.54 -15.43
N HIS A 171 -7.77 -4.78 -15.59
CA HIS A 171 -8.62 -5.89 -16.06
C HIS A 171 -9.56 -6.43 -14.96
N ARG A 172 -9.24 -6.24 -13.68
CA ARG A 172 -10.09 -6.69 -12.56
C ARG A 172 -11.22 -5.72 -12.23
N GLU A 173 -11.02 -4.43 -12.43
CA GLU A 173 -12.09 -3.44 -12.27
C GLU A 173 -13.20 -3.62 -13.32
N ALA A 174 -12.85 -4.17 -14.49
CA ALA A 174 -13.81 -4.50 -15.54
C ALA A 174 -14.63 -5.78 -15.30
N ARG A 175 -14.27 -6.63 -14.33
CA ARG A 175 -15.06 -7.83 -13.99
C ARG A 175 -16.14 -7.49 -12.98
N PRO A 176 -17.45 -7.53 -13.36
CA PRO A 176 -18.53 -7.34 -12.41
C PRO A 176 -18.54 -8.49 -11.41
N GLY A 177 -18.25 -8.19 -10.13
CA GLY A 177 -18.36 -9.16 -9.03
C GLY A 177 -17.21 -9.25 -8.04
N THR A 178 -16.04 -8.64 -8.27
CA THR A 178 -14.88 -8.73 -7.34
C THR A 178 -14.37 -7.38 -6.83
N GLY A 179 -15.05 -6.29 -7.14
CA GLY A 179 -14.73 -4.96 -6.62
C GLY A 179 -15.43 -4.74 -5.28
N CYS A 180 -14.66 -4.59 -4.21
CA CYS A 180 -15.15 -3.93 -3.02
C CYS A 180 -15.46 -2.47 -3.42
N ARG A 181 -16.71 -2.22 -3.83
CA ARG A 181 -17.18 -0.87 -4.13
C ARG A 181 -17.20 -0.11 -2.81
N HIS A 182 -16.26 0.79 -2.61
CA HIS A 182 -16.46 1.88 -1.66
C HIS A 182 -17.62 2.75 -2.15
N ARG A 183 -18.85 2.28 -1.96
CA ARG A 183 -19.98 3.18 -1.92
C ARG A 183 -19.91 3.88 -0.56
N ALA A 184 -19.76 5.19 -0.59
CA ALA A 184 -20.14 6.04 0.52
C ALA A 184 -21.65 5.80 0.76
N SER A 185 -21.97 4.84 1.60
CA SER A 185 -23.31 4.64 2.13
C SER A 185 -23.36 5.34 3.47
N GLY A 186 -24.28 6.27 3.61
CA GLY A 186 -24.55 7.03 4.82
C GLY A 186 -24.75 6.18 6.08
N PRO A 187 -24.94 6.81 7.25
CA PRO A 187 -24.79 6.19 8.56
C PRO A 187 -25.78 5.04 8.74
N ARG A 188 -25.29 3.83 8.89
CA ARG A 188 -26.09 2.74 9.45
C ARG A 188 -26.02 2.86 10.97
N ARG A 189 -27.17 3.04 11.58
CA ARG A 189 -27.37 2.92 13.03
C ARG A 189 -27.08 1.47 13.44
N TRP A 190 -26.25 1.30 14.43
CA TRP A 190 -26.12 0.10 15.25
C TRP A 190 -26.91 0.33 16.54
#